data_c8766701a6404e27005576debd56c0e0
#
_entry.id   c8766701a6404e27005576debd56c0e0
#
_cell.length_a   1.000
_cell.length_b   1.000
_cell.length_c   1.000
_cell.angle_alpha   90.00
_cell.angle_beta   90.00
_cell.angle_gamma   90.00
#
_symmetry.space_group_name_H-M   'P 1'
#
loop_
_entity.id
_entity.type
_entity.pdbx_description
1 polymer ?
#
loop_
_entity_poly.entity_id
_entity_poly.type
_entity_poly.pdbx_seq_one_letter_code
_entity_poly.pdbx_strand_id
1 'polypeptide(L)'
;MKILIVDDEPVFAGELRQYVNKICLDNRVTAEIQITDDSEFLLMNDKDFDFVLLDIEIPKYSGLDLASKLNGQKDGSDKPYIIFVTNRDGLVFDALKQLPFSFVRKSHLEDLEPCFDRLITLCESDIYYPIKSGRDIERVALKEIFYLEKQKNYVIYHTARGMISERTTLDKKTDLLCNGFLRTHIGYMVNIRCIEIIRTGEISLSDGTIIPLSRKYCEAVRKQFFEWMANEV
;
A
#
# COMPACT_ATOMS: atom_id res chain seq x y z
N MET A 1 -2.58 1.65 -7.22
CA MET A 1 -3.76 1.73 -6.33
C MET A 1 -4.91 2.30 -7.13
N LYS A 2 -6.07 1.63 -7.15
CA LYS A 2 -7.27 2.09 -7.88
C LYS A 2 -8.34 2.51 -6.89
N ILE A 3 -8.83 3.74 -7.02
CA ILE A 3 -9.75 4.37 -6.08
C ILE A 3 -11.01 4.79 -6.85
N LEU A 4 -12.18 4.45 -6.33
CA LEU A 4 -13.45 4.95 -6.82
C LEU A 4 -14.05 5.93 -5.81
N ILE A 5 -14.47 7.09 -6.30
CA ILE A 5 -15.27 8.06 -5.55
C ILE A 5 -16.71 7.97 -6.07
N VAL A 6 -17.64 7.70 -5.18
CA VAL A 6 -19.07 7.62 -5.48
C VAL A 6 -19.79 8.71 -4.71
N ASP A 7 -20.18 9.76 -5.42
CA ASP A 7 -20.80 10.96 -4.85
C ASP A 7 -21.63 11.66 -5.95
N ASP A 8 -22.82 12.10 -5.65
CA ASP A 8 -23.72 12.77 -6.60
C ASP A 8 -23.52 14.30 -6.64
N GLU A 9 -22.63 14.82 -5.80
CA GLU A 9 -22.23 16.24 -5.79
C GLU A 9 -20.92 16.42 -6.61
N PRO A 10 -20.96 16.79 -7.89
CA PRO A 10 -19.77 16.78 -8.75
C PRO A 10 -18.69 17.77 -8.30
N VAL A 11 -19.07 18.86 -7.65
CA VAL A 11 -18.12 19.85 -7.12
C VAL A 11 -17.33 19.24 -5.97
N PHE A 12 -18.03 18.64 -5.00
CA PHE A 12 -17.40 17.97 -3.85
C PHE A 12 -16.57 16.77 -4.28
N ALA A 13 -17.07 15.92 -5.18
CA ALA A 13 -16.31 14.79 -5.73
C ALA A 13 -14.99 15.25 -6.39
N GLY A 14 -15.01 16.41 -7.07
CA GLY A 14 -13.81 17.04 -7.63
C GLY A 14 -12.80 17.50 -6.55
N GLU A 15 -13.28 18.13 -5.49
CA GLU A 15 -12.45 18.53 -4.34
C GLU A 15 -11.85 17.32 -3.61
N LEU A 16 -12.67 16.30 -3.35
CA LEU A 16 -12.26 15.05 -2.73
C LEU A 16 -11.17 14.36 -3.55
N ARG A 17 -11.33 14.30 -4.88
CA ARG A 17 -10.32 13.77 -5.80
C ARG A 17 -8.98 14.50 -5.68
N GLN A 18 -9.01 15.83 -5.62
CA GLN A 18 -7.80 16.65 -5.48
C GLN A 18 -7.11 16.37 -4.15
N TYR A 19 -7.89 16.28 -3.06
CA TYR A 19 -7.38 15.98 -1.73
C TYR A 19 -6.73 14.59 -1.66
N VAL A 20 -7.41 13.58 -2.18
CA VAL A 20 -6.89 12.20 -2.25
C VAL A 20 -5.64 12.11 -3.11
N ASN A 21 -5.60 12.82 -4.25
CA ASN A 21 -4.39 12.88 -5.08
C ASN A 21 -3.20 13.47 -4.30
N LYS A 22 -3.45 14.53 -3.49
CA LYS A 22 -2.40 15.12 -2.64
C LYS A 22 -1.89 14.09 -1.63
N ILE A 23 -2.78 13.39 -0.90
CA ILE A 23 -2.37 12.34 0.05
C ILE A 23 -1.52 11.27 -0.66
N CYS A 24 -1.95 10.81 -1.84
CA CYS A 24 -1.21 9.79 -2.59
C CYS A 24 0.19 10.29 -3.02
N LEU A 25 0.31 11.56 -3.45
CA LEU A 25 1.60 12.15 -3.82
C LEU A 25 2.52 12.30 -2.62
N ASP A 26 2.00 12.76 -1.48
CA ASP A 26 2.74 12.93 -0.23
C ASP A 26 3.28 11.57 0.26
N ASN A 27 2.50 10.51 0.09
CA ASN A 27 2.88 9.12 0.40
C ASN A 27 3.62 8.40 -0.75
N ARG A 28 3.95 9.08 -1.87
CA ARG A 28 4.64 8.50 -3.04
C ARG A 28 3.93 7.29 -3.66
N VAL A 29 2.62 7.24 -3.53
CA VAL A 29 1.78 6.18 -4.08
C VAL A 29 1.18 6.64 -5.41
N THR A 30 1.32 5.82 -6.45
CA THR A 30 0.61 6.05 -7.71
C THR A 30 -0.82 5.56 -7.58
N ALA A 31 -1.79 6.48 -7.75
CA ALA A 31 -3.21 6.17 -7.70
C ALA A 31 -3.91 6.53 -9.01
N GLU A 32 -4.82 5.67 -9.43
CA GLU A 32 -5.81 5.93 -10.47
C GLU A 32 -7.15 6.21 -9.78
N ILE A 33 -7.67 7.44 -9.90
CA ILE A 33 -8.89 7.86 -9.22
C ILE A 33 -9.99 8.11 -10.24
N GLN A 34 -11.05 7.34 -10.13
CA GLN A 34 -12.28 7.48 -10.91
C GLN A 34 -13.39 8.07 -10.05
N ILE A 35 -14.27 8.90 -10.66
CA ILE A 35 -15.46 9.46 -10.03
C ILE A 35 -16.68 8.93 -10.77
N THR A 36 -17.73 8.60 -10.03
CA THR A 36 -19.04 8.26 -10.57
C THR A 36 -20.15 8.69 -9.61
N ASP A 37 -21.31 9.01 -10.15
CA ASP A 37 -22.59 9.15 -9.45
C ASP A 37 -23.49 7.91 -9.64
N ASP A 38 -23.02 6.95 -10.45
CA ASP A 38 -23.77 5.75 -10.78
C ASP A 38 -23.49 4.61 -9.82
N SER A 39 -24.45 4.35 -8.94
CA SER A 39 -24.41 3.25 -7.98
C SER A 39 -24.37 1.85 -8.63
N GLU A 40 -24.92 1.69 -9.84
CA GLU A 40 -24.88 0.40 -10.56
C GLU A 40 -23.48 0.14 -11.12
N PHE A 41 -22.77 1.20 -11.53
CA PHE A 41 -21.38 1.09 -11.95
C PHE A 41 -20.50 0.47 -10.86
N LEU A 42 -20.64 0.91 -9.60
CA LEU A 42 -19.90 0.33 -8.47
C LEU A 42 -20.20 -1.17 -8.31
N LEU A 43 -21.47 -1.58 -8.37
CA LEU A 43 -21.86 -2.98 -8.20
C LEU A 43 -21.36 -3.91 -9.31
N MET A 44 -21.15 -3.37 -10.51
CA MET A 44 -20.65 -4.15 -11.66
C MET A 44 -19.13 -4.24 -11.69
N ASN A 45 -18.43 -3.24 -11.14
CA ASN A 45 -16.98 -3.10 -11.25
C ASN A 45 -16.26 -3.07 -9.90
N ASP A 46 -16.89 -3.55 -8.84
CA ASP A 46 -16.35 -3.50 -7.48
C ASP A 46 -14.96 -4.14 -7.32
N LYS A 47 -14.67 -5.18 -8.12
CA LYS A 47 -13.37 -5.88 -8.10
C LYS A 47 -12.23 -5.11 -8.74
N ASP A 48 -12.54 -4.08 -9.50
CA ASP A 48 -11.54 -3.29 -10.21
C ASP A 48 -10.89 -2.23 -9.32
N PHE A 49 -11.43 -2.04 -8.10
CA PHE A 49 -10.99 -1.00 -7.17
C PHE A 49 -10.46 -1.59 -5.88
N ASP A 50 -9.36 -1.00 -5.38
CA ASP A 50 -8.80 -1.30 -4.07
C ASP A 50 -9.60 -0.59 -2.96
N PHE A 51 -10.09 0.64 -3.25
CA PHE A 51 -10.81 1.50 -2.31
C PHE A 51 -12.02 2.15 -2.95
N VAL A 52 -13.06 2.34 -2.14
CA VAL A 52 -14.25 3.11 -2.50
C VAL A 52 -14.50 4.17 -1.43
N LEU A 53 -14.44 5.44 -1.83
CA LEU A 53 -14.93 6.58 -1.05
C LEU A 53 -16.40 6.76 -1.42
N LEU A 54 -17.29 6.51 -0.48
CA LEU A 54 -18.72 6.34 -0.74
C LEU A 54 -19.54 7.31 0.08
N ASP A 55 -20.30 8.19 -0.60
CA ASP A 55 -21.32 8.94 0.11
C ASP A 55 -22.50 8.02 0.49
N ILE A 56 -23.14 8.33 1.59
CA ILE A 56 -24.34 7.63 2.04
C ILE A 56 -25.58 8.10 1.24
N GLU A 57 -25.61 9.37 0.87
CA GLU A 57 -26.73 9.97 0.13
C GLU A 57 -26.44 10.03 -1.37
N ILE A 58 -26.72 8.95 -2.07
CA ILE A 58 -26.60 8.89 -3.53
C ILE A 58 -27.93 8.44 -4.15
N PRO A 59 -28.22 8.86 -5.39
CA PRO A 59 -29.44 8.46 -6.10
C PRO A 59 -29.57 6.93 -6.27
N LYS A 60 -30.82 6.45 -6.36
CA LYS A 60 -31.25 5.03 -6.55
C LYS A 60 -30.98 4.12 -5.37
N TYR A 61 -29.77 4.07 -4.82
CA TYR A 61 -29.42 3.23 -3.67
C TYR A 61 -28.68 4.08 -2.65
N SER A 62 -28.99 3.91 -1.36
CA SER A 62 -28.18 4.53 -0.33
C SER A 62 -26.77 3.90 -0.30
N GLY A 63 -25.73 4.67 0.07
CA GLY A 63 -24.40 4.14 0.24
C GLY A 63 -24.35 2.97 1.22
N LEU A 64 -25.26 2.94 2.22
CA LEU A 64 -25.38 1.82 3.16
C LEU A 64 -25.88 0.55 2.48
N ASP A 65 -26.86 0.67 1.57
CA ASP A 65 -27.37 -0.49 0.81
C ASP A 65 -26.31 -1.04 -0.13
N LEU A 66 -25.53 -0.15 -0.77
CA LEU A 66 -24.41 -0.56 -1.62
C LEU A 66 -23.34 -1.30 -0.83
N ALA A 67 -22.91 -0.75 0.31
CA ALA A 67 -21.94 -1.40 1.18
C ALA A 67 -22.43 -2.78 1.66
N SER A 68 -23.73 -2.89 2.01
CA SER A 68 -24.34 -4.16 2.39
C SER A 68 -24.27 -5.19 1.27
N LYS A 69 -24.60 -4.78 0.03
CA LYS A 69 -24.53 -5.66 -1.16
C LYS A 69 -23.10 -6.12 -1.44
N LEU A 70 -22.14 -5.21 -1.39
CA LEU A 70 -20.71 -5.52 -1.58
C LEU A 70 -20.21 -6.50 -0.50
N ASN A 71 -20.65 -6.33 0.75
CA ASN A 71 -20.28 -7.21 1.85
C ASN A 71 -20.95 -8.58 1.78
N GLY A 72 -22.16 -8.68 1.25
CA GLY A 72 -22.94 -9.93 1.16
C GLY A 72 -22.50 -10.90 0.05
N GLN A 73 -21.71 -10.44 -0.91
CA GLN A 73 -21.45 -11.23 -2.12
C GLN A 73 -20.21 -12.14 -2.08
N LYS A 74 -19.37 -12.13 -1.02
CA LYS A 74 -18.01 -12.72 -1.13
C LYS A 74 -17.38 -13.28 0.12
N ASP A 75 -16.58 -14.32 -0.12
CA ASP A 75 -15.49 -14.78 0.74
C ASP A 75 -14.29 -13.81 0.64
N GLY A 76 -14.20 -12.96 1.56
CA GLY A 76 -13.12 -12.17 2.20
C GLY A 76 -12.00 -11.49 1.39
N SER A 77 -11.52 -11.97 0.25
CA SER A 77 -10.21 -11.53 -0.29
C SER A 77 -10.22 -10.54 -1.46
N ASP A 78 -11.37 -10.29 -2.11
CA ASP A 78 -11.46 -9.50 -3.33
C ASP A 78 -12.40 -8.27 -3.22
N LYS A 79 -12.57 -7.72 -2.02
CA LYS A 79 -13.45 -6.56 -1.79
C LYS A 79 -12.66 -5.28 -1.72
N PRO A 80 -13.19 -4.17 -2.28
CA PRO A 80 -12.62 -2.87 -1.98
C PRO A 80 -12.82 -2.50 -0.50
N TYR A 81 -11.86 -1.80 0.07
CA TYR A 81 -12.05 -1.16 1.36
C TYR A 81 -13.00 0.03 1.19
N ILE A 82 -14.05 0.08 2.00
CA ILE A 82 -15.06 1.14 1.94
C ILE A 82 -14.78 2.19 3.02
N ILE A 83 -14.65 3.45 2.60
CA ILE A 83 -14.63 4.61 3.49
C ILE A 83 -15.89 5.41 3.18
N PHE A 84 -16.76 5.57 4.16
CA PHE A 84 -17.88 6.50 4.03
C PHE A 84 -17.40 7.95 4.15
N VAL A 85 -17.81 8.79 3.21
CA VAL A 85 -17.51 10.24 3.22
C VAL A 85 -18.83 10.98 3.11
N THR A 86 -19.35 11.49 4.23
CA THR A 86 -20.70 12.07 4.27
C THR A 86 -20.83 13.15 5.36
N ASN A 87 -21.87 13.98 5.27
CA ASN A 87 -22.26 14.91 6.33
C ASN A 87 -23.33 14.34 7.28
N ARG A 88 -23.72 13.08 7.13
CA ARG A 88 -24.81 12.45 7.92
C ARG A 88 -24.29 11.76 9.19
N ASP A 89 -23.91 12.56 10.18
CA ASP A 89 -23.45 12.04 11.50
C ASP A 89 -24.46 11.10 12.17
N GLY A 90 -25.75 11.32 11.95
CA GLY A 90 -26.80 10.45 12.53
C GLY A 90 -26.80 9.03 11.99
N LEU A 91 -26.16 8.75 10.86
CA LEU A 91 -26.10 7.43 10.24
C LEU A 91 -24.80 6.65 10.55
N VAL A 92 -23.90 7.22 11.37
CA VAL A 92 -22.62 6.56 11.74
C VAL A 92 -22.83 5.15 12.28
N PHE A 93 -23.79 4.95 13.19
CA PHE A 93 -24.05 3.62 13.78
C PHE A 93 -24.58 2.63 12.75
N ASP A 94 -25.35 3.08 11.76
CA ASP A 94 -25.84 2.20 10.70
C ASP A 94 -24.73 1.90 9.70
N ALA A 95 -23.86 2.88 9.41
CA ALA A 95 -22.67 2.71 8.60
C ALA A 95 -21.70 1.69 9.22
N LEU A 96 -21.46 1.74 10.53
CA LEU A 96 -20.60 0.80 11.24
C LEU A 96 -21.06 -0.66 11.13
N LYS A 97 -22.36 -0.90 11.01
CA LYS A 97 -22.92 -2.26 10.80
C LYS A 97 -22.45 -2.87 9.46
N GLN A 98 -22.07 -2.03 8.50
CA GLN A 98 -21.53 -2.47 7.21
C GLN A 98 -20.03 -2.79 7.28
N LEU A 99 -19.39 -2.71 8.45
CA LEU A 99 -17.98 -2.97 8.67
C LEU A 99 -17.08 -2.17 7.69
N PRO A 100 -17.27 -0.84 7.56
CA PRO A 100 -16.43 -0.04 6.69
C PRO A 100 -15.00 0.02 7.25
N PHE A 101 -14.05 0.35 6.39
CA PHE A 101 -12.69 0.62 6.84
C PHE A 101 -12.64 1.88 7.72
N SER A 102 -13.38 2.92 7.34
CA SER A 102 -13.48 4.15 8.11
C SER A 102 -14.75 4.94 7.75
N PHE A 103 -15.00 5.99 8.54
CA PHE A 103 -16.03 6.98 8.33
C PHE A 103 -15.39 8.37 8.45
N VAL A 104 -15.60 9.22 7.45
CA VAL A 104 -15.04 10.57 7.37
C VAL A 104 -16.17 11.57 7.08
N ARG A 105 -16.13 12.74 7.71
CA ARG A 105 -17.09 13.80 7.41
C ARG A 105 -16.63 14.60 6.20
N LYS A 106 -17.56 14.97 5.32
CA LYS A 106 -17.26 15.88 4.18
C LYS A 106 -16.63 17.20 4.64
N SER A 107 -16.97 17.66 5.87
CA SER A 107 -16.41 18.89 6.47
C SER A 107 -15.02 18.73 7.09
N HIS A 108 -14.49 17.49 7.20
CA HIS A 108 -13.21 17.18 7.87
C HIS A 108 -12.42 16.17 7.01
N LEU A 109 -12.01 16.60 5.81
CA LEU A 109 -11.28 15.74 4.89
C LEU A 109 -9.87 15.36 5.41
N GLU A 110 -9.34 16.12 6.37
CA GLU A 110 -8.09 15.81 7.06
C GLU A 110 -8.11 14.45 7.75
N ASP A 111 -9.29 13.95 8.15
CA ASP A 111 -9.47 12.61 8.74
C ASP A 111 -9.21 11.48 7.72
N LEU A 112 -9.08 11.79 6.42
CA LEU A 112 -8.67 10.83 5.39
C LEU A 112 -7.18 10.48 5.48
N GLU A 113 -6.32 11.39 5.92
CA GLU A 113 -4.87 11.17 5.98
C GLU A 113 -4.53 9.90 6.81
N PRO A 114 -4.94 9.77 8.10
CA PRO A 114 -4.66 8.57 8.87
C PRO A 114 -5.36 7.32 8.33
N CYS A 115 -6.48 7.46 7.62
CA CYS A 115 -7.12 6.33 6.95
C CYS A 115 -6.26 5.81 5.80
N PHE A 116 -5.71 6.70 4.98
CA PHE A 116 -4.87 6.35 3.86
C PHE A 116 -3.54 5.76 4.30
N ASP A 117 -2.92 6.27 5.35
CA ASP A 117 -1.69 5.70 5.91
C ASP A 117 -1.89 4.22 6.30
N ARG A 118 -3.00 3.92 6.98
CA ARG A 118 -3.36 2.54 7.33
C ARG A 118 -3.65 1.68 6.10
N LEU A 119 -4.36 2.22 5.10
CA LEU A 119 -4.71 1.52 3.86
C LEU A 119 -3.47 1.22 3.03
N ILE A 120 -2.58 2.19 2.87
CA ILE A 120 -1.31 2.01 2.14
C ILE A 120 -0.50 0.91 2.80
N THR A 121 -0.37 0.93 4.13
CA THR A 121 0.31 -0.12 4.90
C THR A 121 -0.31 -1.50 4.66
N LEU A 122 -1.64 -1.62 4.62
CA LEU A 122 -2.33 -2.87 4.33
C LEU A 122 -2.07 -3.34 2.91
N CYS A 123 -2.18 -2.46 1.91
CA CYS A 123 -1.94 -2.80 0.51
C CYS A 123 -0.48 -3.22 0.25
N GLU A 124 0.47 -2.54 0.87
CA GLU A 124 1.88 -2.91 0.78
C GLU A 124 2.16 -4.27 1.43
N SER A 125 1.39 -4.66 2.46
CA SER A 125 1.53 -5.97 3.10
C SER A 125 1.16 -7.12 2.18
N ASP A 126 0.36 -6.87 1.14
CA ASP A 126 -0.12 -7.88 0.20
C ASP A 126 0.57 -7.83 -1.17
N ILE A 127 1.59 -6.99 -1.35
CA ILE A 127 2.41 -7.00 -2.55
C ILE A 127 3.29 -8.25 -2.56
N TYR A 128 3.07 -9.09 -3.57
CA TYR A 128 3.87 -10.30 -3.77
C TYR A 128 4.89 -10.11 -4.88
N TYR A 129 6.07 -10.65 -4.64
CA TYR A 129 7.18 -10.64 -5.59
C TYR A 129 7.43 -12.03 -6.16
N PRO A 130 7.46 -12.20 -7.50
CA PRO A 130 7.77 -13.48 -8.11
C PRO A 130 9.29 -13.71 -8.15
N ILE A 131 9.75 -14.79 -7.54
CA ILE A 131 11.16 -15.22 -7.54
C ILE A 131 11.30 -16.48 -8.36
N LYS A 132 12.19 -16.49 -9.36
CA LYS A 132 12.48 -17.67 -10.18
C LYS A 132 13.54 -18.55 -9.51
N SER A 133 13.11 -19.67 -8.93
CA SER A 133 13.99 -20.68 -8.33
C SER A 133 14.10 -21.88 -9.28
N GLY A 134 15.13 -21.90 -10.12
CA GLY A 134 15.31 -22.94 -11.14
C GLY A 134 14.19 -22.90 -12.20
N ARG A 135 13.32 -23.92 -12.21
CA ARG A 135 12.15 -24.01 -13.10
C ARG A 135 10.87 -23.50 -12.47
N ASP A 136 10.88 -23.28 -11.16
CA ASP A 136 9.72 -22.87 -10.38
C ASP A 136 9.66 -21.35 -10.23
N ILE A 137 8.45 -20.84 -9.99
CA ILE A 137 8.24 -19.44 -9.62
C ILE A 137 7.58 -19.44 -8.24
N GLU A 138 8.29 -18.90 -7.26
CA GLU A 138 7.78 -18.74 -5.92
C GLU A 138 7.18 -17.34 -5.76
N ARG A 139 5.99 -17.26 -5.18
CA ARG A 139 5.31 -16.00 -4.85
C ARG A 139 5.58 -15.67 -3.38
N VAL A 140 6.37 -14.63 -3.13
CA VAL A 140 6.78 -14.22 -1.78
C VAL A 140 6.27 -12.82 -1.49
N ALA A 141 5.63 -12.60 -0.33
CA ALA A 141 5.21 -11.26 0.05
C ALA A 141 6.44 -10.37 0.28
N LEU A 142 6.42 -9.13 -0.22
CA LEU A 142 7.56 -8.20 -0.07
C LEU A 142 7.97 -7.99 1.38
N LYS A 143 6.99 -7.95 2.30
CA LYS A 143 7.22 -7.85 3.74
C LYS A 143 7.99 -9.03 4.35
N GLU A 144 7.94 -10.19 3.71
CA GLU A 144 8.65 -11.39 4.13
C GLU A 144 10.11 -11.42 3.65
N ILE A 145 10.48 -10.55 2.70
CA ILE A 145 11.85 -10.46 2.18
C ILE A 145 12.62 -9.45 3.03
N PHE A 146 13.61 -9.91 3.78
CA PHE A 146 14.43 -9.07 4.66
C PHE A 146 15.53 -8.35 3.89
N TYR A 147 16.29 -9.11 3.11
CA TYR A 147 17.36 -8.57 2.25
C TYR A 147 17.72 -9.53 1.12
N LEU A 148 18.42 -9.01 0.14
CA LEU A 148 18.98 -9.74 -0.98
C LEU A 148 20.51 -9.69 -0.90
N GLU A 149 21.14 -10.84 -1.16
CA GLU A 149 22.60 -10.99 -1.20
C GLU A 149 23.03 -11.53 -2.57
N LYS A 150 24.07 -10.94 -3.15
CA LYS A 150 24.71 -11.46 -4.36
C LYS A 150 25.70 -12.56 -4.00
N GLN A 151 25.48 -13.76 -4.47
CA GLN A 151 26.43 -14.87 -4.38
C GLN A 151 26.79 -15.38 -5.78
N LYS A 152 27.97 -15.03 -6.27
CA LYS A 152 28.45 -15.36 -7.65
C LYS A 152 27.43 -14.90 -8.72
N ASN A 153 26.78 -15.84 -9.40
CA ASN A 153 25.79 -15.62 -10.47
C ASN A 153 24.35 -15.69 -9.96
N TYR A 154 24.15 -15.73 -8.66
CA TYR A 154 22.85 -15.83 -8.03
C TYR A 154 22.59 -14.63 -7.12
N VAL A 155 21.31 -14.28 -6.98
CA VAL A 155 20.77 -13.46 -5.92
C VAL A 155 20.05 -14.38 -4.94
N ILE A 156 20.44 -14.31 -3.68
CA ILE A 156 19.80 -15.03 -2.58
C ILE A 156 18.86 -14.07 -1.90
N TYR A 157 17.58 -14.43 -1.85
CA TYR A 157 16.56 -13.71 -1.08
C TYR A 157 16.48 -14.33 0.30
N HIS A 158 16.77 -13.56 1.32
CA HIS A 158 16.62 -13.96 2.71
C HIS A 158 15.21 -13.57 3.16
N THR A 159 14.37 -14.56 3.44
CA THR A 159 12.94 -14.37 3.71
C THR A 159 12.54 -15.02 5.03
N ALA A 160 11.36 -14.65 5.54
CA ALA A 160 10.78 -15.28 6.73
C ALA A 160 10.55 -16.80 6.58
N ARG A 161 10.48 -17.31 5.32
CA ARG A 161 10.28 -18.72 5.02
C ARG A 161 11.59 -19.47 4.74
N GLY A 162 12.73 -18.78 4.76
CA GLY A 162 14.04 -19.30 4.43
C GLY A 162 14.68 -18.58 3.23
N MET A 163 15.69 -19.21 2.64
CA MET A 163 16.46 -18.63 1.54
C MET A 163 15.98 -19.17 0.19
N ILE A 164 15.74 -18.25 -0.76
CA ILE A 164 15.39 -18.58 -2.15
C ILE A 164 16.50 -18.06 -3.05
N SER A 165 16.96 -18.86 -4.01
CA SER A 165 18.04 -18.49 -4.92
C SER A 165 17.53 -18.27 -6.35
N GLU A 166 17.87 -17.15 -6.96
CA GLU A 166 17.55 -16.84 -8.35
C GLU A 166 18.82 -16.58 -9.15
N ARG A 167 18.95 -17.20 -10.32
CA ARG A 167 20.06 -16.94 -11.24
C ARG A 167 19.86 -15.60 -11.96
N THR A 168 20.30 -14.54 -11.32
CA THR A 168 20.12 -13.16 -11.78
C THR A 168 21.19 -12.25 -11.14
N THR A 169 21.08 -10.93 -11.35
CA THR A 169 21.95 -9.93 -10.70
C THR A 169 21.11 -8.92 -9.95
N LEU A 170 21.66 -8.32 -8.89
CA LEU A 170 20.96 -7.28 -8.12
C LEU A 170 20.63 -6.04 -8.98
N ASP A 171 21.41 -5.76 -10.02
CA ASP A 171 21.17 -4.62 -10.91
C ASP A 171 19.93 -4.80 -11.81
N LYS A 172 19.43 -6.03 -11.95
CA LYS A 172 18.16 -6.35 -12.63
C LYS A 172 16.95 -6.28 -11.69
N LYS A 173 17.14 -5.98 -10.41
CA LYS A 173 16.09 -5.89 -9.39
C LYS A 173 15.76 -4.45 -9.01
N THR A 174 15.77 -3.55 -10.01
CA THR A 174 15.48 -2.12 -9.82
C THR A 174 14.03 -1.86 -9.42
N ASP A 175 13.12 -2.76 -9.77
CA ASP A 175 11.73 -2.77 -9.36
C ASP A 175 11.56 -2.86 -7.83
N LEU A 176 12.45 -3.58 -7.13
CA LEU A 176 12.45 -3.62 -5.68
C LEU A 176 12.84 -2.29 -5.03
N LEU A 177 13.66 -1.47 -5.70
CA LEU A 177 14.02 -0.14 -5.19
C LEU A 177 12.80 0.79 -5.10
N CYS A 178 11.83 0.63 -6.02
CA CYS A 178 10.57 1.36 -5.97
C CYS A 178 9.60 0.81 -4.91
N ASN A 179 9.89 -0.36 -4.35
CA ASN A 179 9.08 -1.08 -3.37
C ASN A 179 9.74 -1.14 -1.98
N GLY A 180 10.45 -0.08 -1.59
CA GLY A 180 11.00 0.06 -0.25
C GLY A 180 12.28 -0.74 0.02
N PHE A 181 13.03 -1.14 -1.02
CA PHE A 181 14.35 -1.74 -0.84
C PHE A 181 15.46 -0.73 -1.10
N LEU A 182 16.50 -0.77 -0.29
CA LEU A 182 17.67 0.11 -0.39
C LEU A 182 18.90 -0.67 -0.84
N ARG A 183 19.62 -0.11 -1.81
CA ARG A 183 20.94 -0.64 -2.17
C ARG A 183 21.98 -0.17 -1.16
N THR A 184 22.54 -1.10 -0.41
CA THR A 184 23.51 -0.78 0.68
C THR A 184 24.96 -1.08 0.26
N HIS A 185 25.14 -2.04 -0.63
CA HIS A 185 26.45 -2.49 -1.11
C HIS A 185 26.34 -3.02 -2.55
N ILE A 186 27.45 -3.20 -3.25
CA ILE A 186 27.45 -3.84 -4.58
C ILE A 186 26.85 -5.26 -4.53
N GLY A 187 26.91 -5.91 -3.39
CA GLY A 187 26.41 -7.25 -3.15
C GLY A 187 25.13 -7.33 -2.30
N TYR A 188 24.56 -6.21 -1.84
CA TYR A 188 23.42 -6.23 -0.92
C TYR A 188 22.36 -5.20 -1.25
N MET A 189 21.09 -5.62 -1.04
CA MET A 189 19.90 -4.78 -1.09
C MET A 189 19.01 -5.16 0.10
N VAL A 190 18.52 -4.19 0.86
CA VAL A 190 17.84 -4.40 2.15
C VAL A 190 16.45 -3.80 2.11
N ASN A 191 15.48 -4.49 2.68
CA ASN A 191 14.16 -3.94 2.91
C ASN A 191 14.23 -2.86 4.01
N ILE A 192 13.80 -1.64 3.70
CA ILE A 192 13.87 -0.49 4.60
C ILE A 192 13.16 -0.75 5.92
N ARG A 193 12.06 -1.50 5.91
CA ARG A 193 11.25 -1.85 7.09
C ARG A 193 11.95 -2.78 8.07
N CYS A 194 12.97 -3.49 7.60
CA CYS A 194 13.77 -4.40 8.43
C CYS A 194 14.97 -3.71 9.07
N ILE A 195 15.24 -2.44 8.72
CA ILE A 195 16.38 -1.69 9.26
C ILE A 195 16.05 -1.22 10.68
N GLU A 196 16.89 -1.64 11.63
CA GLU A 196 16.83 -1.17 13.02
C GLU A 196 17.81 -0.02 13.27
N ILE A 197 19.08 -0.18 12.85
CA ILE A 197 20.13 0.81 13.10
C ILE A 197 21.05 0.93 11.88
N ILE A 198 21.38 2.18 11.50
CA ILE A 198 22.39 2.48 10.48
C ILE A 198 23.64 3.04 11.17
N ARG A 199 24.75 2.30 11.11
CA ARG A 199 26.07 2.71 11.61
C ARG A 199 27.02 3.05 10.46
N THR A 200 28.24 3.45 10.81
CA THR A 200 29.30 3.65 9.81
C THR A 200 29.77 2.29 9.29
N GLY A 201 29.53 2.01 8.01
CA GLY A 201 29.97 0.78 7.35
C GLY A 201 29.03 -0.41 7.47
N GLU A 202 27.98 -0.33 8.28
CA GLU A 202 27.05 -1.44 8.52
C GLU A 202 25.62 -1.00 8.81
N ILE A 203 24.67 -1.91 8.59
CA ILE A 203 23.26 -1.78 8.95
C ILE A 203 22.89 -3.00 9.78
N SER A 204 22.26 -2.78 10.93
CA SER A 204 21.67 -3.85 11.75
C SER A 204 20.18 -3.97 11.40
N LEU A 205 19.74 -5.19 11.16
CA LEU A 205 18.33 -5.51 10.93
C LEU A 205 17.66 -5.93 12.24
N SER A 206 16.33 -5.89 12.25
CA SER A 206 15.49 -6.26 13.41
C SER A 206 15.67 -7.71 13.90
N ASP A 207 16.16 -8.60 13.04
CA ASP A 207 16.51 -9.99 13.39
C ASP A 207 17.96 -10.16 13.91
N GLY A 208 18.69 -9.04 14.07
CA GLY A 208 20.09 -9.03 14.48
C GLY A 208 21.11 -9.24 13.35
N THR A 209 20.67 -9.46 12.11
CA THR A 209 21.55 -9.59 10.94
C THR A 209 22.30 -8.28 10.68
N ILE A 210 23.60 -8.37 10.37
CA ILE A 210 24.44 -7.22 10.03
C ILE A 210 24.72 -7.22 8.52
N ILE A 211 24.37 -6.14 7.84
CA ILE A 211 24.52 -5.94 6.41
C ILE A 211 25.57 -4.85 6.14
N PRO A 212 26.50 -5.05 5.19
CA PRO A 212 27.51 -4.04 4.88
C PRO A 212 26.90 -2.81 4.22
N LEU A 213 27.36 -1.63 4.64
CA LEU A 213 27.03 -0.33 4.06
C LEU A 213 28.27 0.31 3.45
N SER A 214 28.39 0.30 2.13
CA SER A 214 29.55 0.92 1.48
C SER A 214 29.43 2.45 1.42
N ARG A 215 30.59 3.13 1.41
CA ARG A 215 30.66 4.60 1.35
C ARG A 215 29.85 5.19 0.19
N LYS A 216 29.81 4.50 -0.96
CA LYS A 216 29.09 4.91 -2.16
C LYS A 216 27.57 5.06 -1.92
N TYR A 217 26.98 4.21 -1.10
CA TYR A 217 25.54 4.15 -0.88
C TYR A 217 25.11 4.81 0.44
N CYS A 218 26.05 5.11 1.34
CA CYS A 218 25.77 5.54 2.72
C CYS A 218 24.88 6.79 2.79
N GLU A 219 25.16 7.82 1.99
CA GLU A 219 24.41 9.07 2.01
C GLU A 219 22.96 8.86 1.51
N ALA A 220 22.81 8.19 0.37
CA ALA A 220 21.49 7.90 -0.20
C ALA A 220 20.63 7.03 0.74
N VAL A 221 21.23 5.98 1.34
CA VAL A 221 20.55 5.10 2.28
C VAL A 221 20.07 5.85 3.51
N ARG A 222 20.95 6.68 4.13
CA ARG A 222 20.58 7.49 5.31
C ARG A 222 19.47 8.47 5.00
N LYS A 223 19.56 9.16 3.86
CA LYS A 223 18.53 10.10 3.41
C LYS A 223 17.17 9.40 3.25
N GLN A 224 17.13 8.30 2.49
CA GLN A 224 15.89 7.56 2.23
C GLN A 224 15.32 6.94 3.51
N PHE A 225 16.16 6.43 4.40
CA PHE A 225 15.70 5.89 5.68
C PHE A 225 15.13 6.98 6.59
N PHE A 226 15.78 8.16 6.65
CA PHE A 226 15.27 9.28 7.42
C PHE A 226 13.92 9.80 6.87
N GLU A 227 13.81 9.94 5.54
CA GLU A 227 12.57 10.32 4.88
C GLU A 227 11.45 9.29 5.11
N TRP A 228 11.78 8.01 5.11
CA TRP A 228 10.82 6.94 5.40
C TRP A 228 10.35 7.00 6.87
N MET A 229 11.26 7.13 7.84
CA MET A 229 10.90 7.27 9.26
C MET A 229 10.04 8.51 9.54
N ALA A 230 10.31 9.64 8.86
CA ALA A 230 9.53 10.85 9.02
C ALA A 230 8.09 10.72 8.49
N ASN A 231 7.84 9.75 7.60
CA ASN A 231 6.52 9.47 7.03
C ASN A 231 5.76 8.35 7.77
N GLU A 232 6.39 7.62 8.70
CA GLU A 232 5.73 6.60 9.55
C GLU A 232 5.27 7.15 10.92
N VAL A 233 5.58 8.42 11.24
CA VAL A 233 5.13 9.13 12.44
C VAL A 233 3.96 10.03 12.09
#